data_e186e73a1381c3ad533b6257cf29a548
#
_entry.id   e186e73a1381c3ad533b6257cf29a548
#
_cell.length_a   1.000
_cell.length_b   1.000
_cell.length_c   1.000
_cell.angle_alpha   90.00
_cell.angle_beta   90.00
_cell.angle_gamma   90.00
#
_symmetry.space_group_name_H-M   'P 1'
#
loop_
_entity.id
_entity.type
_entity.pdbx_description
1 polymer ?
#
loop_
_entity_poly.entity_id
_entity_poly.type
_entity_poly.pdbx_seq_one_letter_code
_entity_poly.pdbx_strand_id
1 'polypeptide(L)'
;MTTTGRLAGKVAIVTGAARGTGAEIAREFVAEGATVVVADVLDERGAATAAELGSAARYHHLDVTDADGWDGLLTEIATRDGHLDVLVNNAAVLHLATIDRTTPEAFDRIMRVNCFGAFLATQRCLPMLRESRGSIVNIGSIDSVQGTALTSAYTASKFALRGLTKVTAIENGRFGVRANIVCPAAGNPEMHPPIVGAEDWPPLPPDPERGPNRVAPAAVFFASDESQLCNGTELVLDRGESAGQHLDLPDALYGMESSTSG
;
A
#
# COMPACT_ATOMS: atom_id res chain seq x y z
N MET A 1 -2.31 33.24 2.83
CA MET A 1 -2.37 32.31 1.68
C MET A 1 -2.82 30.98 2.26
N THR A 2 -4.07 30.59 2.02
CA THR A 2 -4.50 29.22 2.32
C THR A 2 -3.73 28.32 1.37
N THR A 3 -2.79 27.55 1.87
CA THR A 3 -2.14 26.49 1.10
C THR A 3 -3.21 25.48 0.75
N THR A 4 -3.62 25.45 -0.50
CA THR A 4 -4.40 24.33 -1.03
C THR A 4 -3.55 23.08 -0.84
N GLY A 5 -4.13 22.00 -0.24
CA GLY A 5 -3.40 20.76 -0.02
C GLY A 5 -2.87 20.16 -1.34
N ARG A 6 -1.84 19.31 -1.25
CA ARG A 6 -1.14 18.71 -2.41
C ARG A 6 -2.04 17.84 -3.30
N LEU A 7 -3.19 17.41 -2.78
CA LEU A 7 -4.20 16.60 -3.48
C LEU A 7 -5.53 17.34 -3.67
N ALA A 8 -5.53 18.68 -3.57
CA ALA A 8 -6.73 19.48 -3.67
C ALA A 8 -7.49 19.22 -4.97
N GLY A 9 -8.76 18.83 -4.85
CA GLY A 9 -9.66 18.54 -5.97
C GLY A 9 -9.44 17.18 -6.65
N LYS A 10 -8.50 16.35 -6.17
CA LYS A 10 -8.29 14.99 -6.69
C LYS A 10 -9.30 14.01 -6.07
N VAL A 11 -9.74 13.05 -6.87
CA VAL A 11 -10.57 11.91 -6.45
C VAL A 11 -9.69 10.67 -6.39
N ALA A 12 -9.70 10.01 -5.22
CA ALA A 12 -8.84 8.86 -4.96
C ALA A 12 -9.62 7.63 -4.48
N ILE A 13 -9.27 6.45 -4.97
CA ILE A 13 -9.66 5.17 -4.38
C ILE A 13 -8.50 4.65 -3.53
N VAL A 14 -8.78 4.26 -2.28
CA VAL A 14 -7.82 3.56 -1.42
C VAL A 14 -8.42 2.20 -1.07
N THR A 15 -7.78 1.11 -1.53
CA THR A 15 -8.23 -0.25 -1.25
C THR A 15 -7.66 -0.77 0.07
N GLY A 16 -8.41 -1.62 0.80
CA GLY A 16 -8.00 -2.08 2.12
C GLY A 16 -7.94 -0.94 3.14
N ALA A 17 -8.86 0.04 3.03
CA ALA A 17 -8.80 1.30 3.76
C ALA A 17 -9.68 1.35 5.01
N ALA A 18 -10.31 0.24 5.40
CA ALA A 18 -11.09 0.16 6.64
C ALA A 18 -10.22 0.28 7.91
N ARG A 19 -8.91 0.00 7.82
CA ARG A 19 -7.98 0.01 8.96
C ARG A 19 -6.52 0.16 8.53
N GLY A 20 -5.63 0.32 9.52
CA GLY A 20 -4.17 0.29 9.34
C GLY A 20 -3.66 1.27 8.29
N THR A 21 -2.69 0.85 7.51
CA THR A 21 -2.01 1.68 6.51
C THR A 21 -2.97 2.32 5.51
N GLY A 22 -3.99 1.58 5.05
CA GLY A 22 -4.99 2.12 4.12
C GLY A 22 -5.82 3.25 4.73
N ALA A 23 -6.26 3.09 5.99
CA ALA A 23 -6.97 4.15 6.71
C ALA A 23 -6.08 5.38 6.98
N GLU A 24 -4.79 5.17 7.28
CA GLU A 24 -3.82 6.27 7.44
C GLU A 24 -3.62 7.03 6.12
N ILE A 25 -3.49 6.32 4.99
CA ILE A 25 -3.41 6.93 3.66
C ILE A 25 -4.68 7.74 3.36
N ALA A 26 -5.86 7.17 3.64
CA ALA A 26 -7.12 7.87 3.43
C ALA A 26 -7.23 9.17 4.26
N ARG A 27 -6.81 9.14 5.53
CA ARG A 27 -6.76 10.34 6.40
C ARG A 27 -5.84 11.41 5.84
N GLU A 28 -4.63 11.02 5.45
CA GLU A 28 -3.64 11.97 4.91
C GLU A 28 -4.11 12.55 3.58
N PHE A 29 -4.74 11.74 2.71
CA PHE A 29 -5.28 12.21 1.44
C PHE A 29 -6.40 13.24 1.64
N VAL A 30 -7.32 13.00 2.60
CA VAL A 30 -8.35 13.97 2.95
C VAL A 30 -7.75 15.25 3.53
N ALA A 31 -6.74 15.13 4.41
CA ALA A 31 -6.03 16.29 4.96
C ALA A 31 -5.33 17.12 3.89
N GLU A 32 -4.89 16.48 2.80
CA GLU A 32 -4.29 17.13 1.62
C GLU A 32 -5.33 17.57 0.57
N GLY A 33 -6.62 17.50 0.88
CA GLY A 33 -7.71 18.07 0.06
C GLY A 33 -8.30 17.15 -1.00
N ALA A 34 -8.04 15.84 -0.94
CA ALA A 34 -8.67 14.86 -1.83
C ALA A 34 -10.07 14.47 -1.39
N THR A 35 -10.90 14.05 -2.34
CA THR A 35 -12.09 13.23 -2.09
C THR A 35 -11.67 11.76 -2.14
N VAL A 36 -11.99 10.98 -1.09
CA VAL A 36 -11.50 9.61 -0.94
C VAL A 36 -12.64 8.59 -0.90
N VAL A 37 -12.52 7.54 -1.72
CA VAL A 37 -13.31 6.31 -1.58
C VAL A 37 -12.53 5.34 -0.72
N VAL A 38 -13.04 5.06 0.48
CA VAL A 38 -12.59 4.01 1.39
C VAL A 38 -13.16 2.69 0.91
N ALA A 39 -12.38 1.91 0.16
CA ALA A 39 -12.82 0.64 -0.43
C ALA A 39 -12.29 -0.55 0.37
N ASP A 40 -13.17 -1.40 0.91
CA ASP A 40 -12.81 -2.55 1.74
C ASP A 40 -13.95 -3.57 1.79
N VAL A 41 -13.66 -4.79 2.25
CA VAL A 41 -14.65 -5.83 2.56
C VAL A 41 -15.16 -5.74 4.00
N LEU A 42 -14.57 -4.92 4.85
CA LEU A 42 -14.93 -4.75 6.26
C LEU A 42 -15.94 -3.61 6.44
N ASP A 43 -17.22 -3.88 6.17
CA ASP A 43 -18.29 -2.87 6.09
C ASP A 43 -18.35 -1.93 7.29
N GLU A 44 -18.45 -2.47 8.49
CA GLU A 44 -18.61 -1.66 9.72
C GLU A 44 -17.38 -0.76 9.95
N ARG A 45 -16.17 -1.30 9.80
CA ARG A 45 -14.93 -0.56 9.99
C ARG A 45 -14.71 0.47 8.88
N GLY A 46 -14.98 0.09 7.62
CA GLY A 46 -14.85 0.99 6.48
C GLY A 46 -15.81 2.18 6.57
N ALA A 47 -17.06 1.91 6.94
CA ALA A 47 -18.05 2.97 7.18
C ALA A 47 -17.64 3.89 8.36
N ALA A 48 -17.11 3.34 9.45
CA ALA A 48 -16.59 4.12 10.56
C ALA A 48 -15.41 5.01 10.15
N THR A 49 -14.43 4.46 9.42
CA THR A 49 -13.29 5.22 8.90
C THR A 49 -13.76 6.35 7.98
N ALA A 50 -14.68 6.09 7.06
CA ALA A 50 -15.22 7.14 6.19
C ALA A 50 -15.98 8.21 6.97
N ALA A 51 -16.75 7.83 7.99
CA ALA A 51 -17.48 8.77 8.85
C ALA A 51 -16.54 9.69 9.65
N GLU A 52 -15.42 9.16 10.16
CA GLU A 52 -14.39 9.96 10.85
C GLU A 52 -13.77 11.03 9.92
N LEU A 53 -13.66 10.73 8.63
CA LEU A 53 -13.08 11.62 7.61
C LEU A 53 -14.07 12.67 7.09
N GLY A 54 -15.36 12.54 7.46
CA GLY A 54 -16.40 13.49 7.11
C GLY A 54 -16.80 13.47 5.63
N SER A 55 -17.28 14.61 5.12
CA SER A 55 -17.87 14.70 3.77
C SER A 55 -16.88 14.50 2.63
N ALA A 56 -15.58 14.54 2.90
CA ALA A 56 -14.53 14.31 1.91
C ALA A 56 -14.24 12.81 1.68
N ALA A 57 -14.86 11.92 2.46
CA ALA A 57 -14.71 10.49 2.27
C ALA A 57 -16.05 9.77 2.22
N ARG A 58 -16.07 8.63 1.54
CA ARG A 58 -17.19 7.69 1.54
C ARG A 58 -16.70 6.26 1.54
N TYR A 59 -17.48 5.38 2.15
CA TYR A 59 -17.22 3.95 2.12
C TYR A 59 -17.88 3.30 0.89
N HIS A 60 -17.18 2.33 0.31
CA HIS A 60 -17.72 1.43 -0.70
C HIS A 60 -17.26 0.00 -0.41
N HIS A 61 -18.22 -0.95 -0.31
CA HIS A 61 -17.88 -2.37 -0.16
C HIS A 61 -17.21 -2.88 -1.42
N LEU A 62 -16.01 -3.44 -1.30
CA LEU A 62 -15.27 -3.94 -2.45
C LEU A 62 -14.36 -5.12 -2.07
N ASP A 63 -14.62 -6.29 -2.66
CA ASP A 63 -13.59 -7.31 -2.81
C ASP A 63 -12.75 -6.94 -4.05
N VAL A 64 -11.45 -6.68 -3.85
CA VAL A 64 -10.56 -6.30 -4.94
C VAL A 64 -10.43 -7.35 -6.04
N THR A 65 -10.88 -8.58 -5.79
CA THR A 65 -10.88 -9.68 -6.76
C THR A 65 -12.18 -9.81 -7.55
N ASP A 66 -13.18 -8.98 -7.25
CA ASP A 66 -14.48 -8.96 -7.91
C ASP A 66 -14.55 -7.90 -9.02
N ALA A 67 -14.71 -8.36 -10.26
CA ALA A 67 -14.79 -7.49 -11.42
C ALA A 67 -16.07 -6.64 -11.45
N ASP A 68 -17.19 -7.23 -11.07
CA ASP A 68 -18.49 -6.54 -11.09
C ASP A 68 -18.53 -5.48 -9.99
N GLY A 69 -17.92 -5.75 -8.82
CA GLY A 69 -17.73 -4.77 -7.76
C GLY A 69 -16.93 -3.54 -8.22
N TRP A 70 -15.86 -3.75 -8.99
CA TRP A 70 -15.09 -2.66 -9.60
C TRP A 70 -15.92 -1.84 -10.58
N ASP A 71 -16.68 -2.49 -11.47
CA ASP A 71 -17.53 -1.81 -12.45
C ASP A 71 -18.63 -0.97 -11.77
N GLY A 72 -19.20 -1.47 -10.68
CA GLY A 72 -20.15 -0.75 -9.82
C GLY A 72 -19.53 0.50 -9.19
N LEU A 73 -18.34 0.37 -8.58
CA LEU A 73 -17.60 1.48 -7.98
C LEU A 73 -17.26 2.57 -9.01
N LEU A 74 -16.75 2.19 -10.18
CA LEU A 74 -16.36 3.16 -11.21
C LEU A 74 -17.57 3.87 -11.81
N THR A 75 -18.72 3.19 -11.91
CA THR A 75 -19.99 3.81 -12.31
C THR A 75 -20.45 4.86 -11.28
N GLU A 76 -20.31 4.56 -9.99
CA GLU A 76 -20.59 5.52 -8.92
C GLU A 76 -19.68 6.75 -9.02
N ILE A 77 -18.35 6.56 -9.18
CA ILE A 77 -17.38 7.65 -9.31
C ILE A 77 -17.67 8.50 -10.54
N ALA A 78 -17.94 7.88 -11.69
CA ALA A 78 -18.27 8.60 -12.92
C ALA A 78 -19.49 9.49 -12.76
N THR A 79 -20.52 9.00 -12.06
CA THR A 79 -21.78 9.73 -11.84
C THR A 79 -21.64 10.84 -10.81
N ARG A 80 -20.89 10.60 -9.74
CA ARG A 80 -20.82 11.48 -8.57
C ARG A 80 -19.70 12.51 -8.65
N ASP A 81 -18.53 12.08 -9.12
CA ASP A 81 -17.29 12.87 -9.10
C ASP A 81 -16.87 13.29 -10.53
N GLY A 82 -17.23 12.50 -11.53
CA GLY A 82 -16.92 12.77 -12.95
C GLY A 82 -15.51 12.38 -13.37
N HIS A 83 -14.60 12.09 -12.45
CA HIS A 83 -13.21 11.76 -12.75
C HIS A 83 -12.58 10.90 -11.63
N LEU A 84 -11.45 10.27 -11.94
CA LEU A 84 -10.61 9.54 -10.99
C LEU A 84 -9.15 9.91 -11.23
N ASP A 85 -8.45 10.40 -10.21
CA ASP A 85 -7.05 10.85 -10.32
C ASP A 85 -6.06 9.89 -9.70
N VAL A 86 -6.46 9.18 -8.63
CA VAL A 86 -5.53 8.35 -7.87
C VAL A 86 -6.15 6.99 -7.55
N LEU A 87 -5.38 5.93 -7.84
CA LEU A 87 -5.66 4.58 -7.35
C LEU A 87 -4.54 4.17 -6.39
N VAL A 88 -4.91 3.82 -5.14
CA VAL A 88 -3.99 3.22 -4.17
C VAL A 88 -4.33 1.74 -4.00
N ASN A 89 -3.47 0.86 -4.53
CA ASN A 89 -3.53 -0.57 -4.32
C ASN A 89 -2.84 -0.94 -3.00
N ASN A 90 -3.61 -0.90 -1.89
CA ASN A 90 -3.12 -1.21 -0.56
C ASN A 90 -3.70 -2.51 0.00
N ALA A 91 -4.89 -2.95 -0.44
CA ALA A 91 -5.48 -4.19 0.03
C ALA A 91 -4.52 -5.38 -0.08
N ALA A 92 -4.30 -6.07 1.01
CA ALA A 92 -3.43 -7.24 1.05
C ALA A 92 -3.79 -8.16 2.22
N VAL A 93 -3.44 -9.43 2.07
CA VAL A 93 -3.52 -10.47 3.10
C VAL A 93 -2.16 -11.13 3.27
N LEU A 94 -1.91 -11.67 4.48
CA LEU A 94 -0.67 -12.32 4.86
C LEU A 94 -0.94 -13.76 5.27
N HIS A 95 0.01 -14.64 5.02
CA HIS A 95 0.07 -16.01 5.50
C HIS A 95 1.46 -16.29 6.02
N LEU A 96 1.57 -16.80 7.24
CA LEU A 96 2.85 -17.10 7.90
C LEU A 96 2.98 -18.62 8.07
N ALA A 97 3.84 -19.21 7.24
CA ALA A 97 4.16 -20.63 7.29
C ALA A 97 5.53 -20.89 6.63
N THR A 98 6.21 -21.95 7.00
CA THR A 98 7.35 -22.47 6.22
C THR A 98 6.86 -22.91 4.85
N ILE A 99 7.74 -22.94 3.84
CA ILE A 99 7.37 -23.23 2.46
C ILE A 99 6.71 -24.62 2.31
N ASP A 100 7.18 -25.60 3.07
CA ASP A 100 6.64 -26.96 3.09
C ASP A 100 5.27 -27.09 3.78
N ARG A 101 4.86 -26.09 4.57
CA ARG A 101 3.56 -25.97 5.21
C ARG A 101 2.60 -24.99 4.55
N THR A 102 3.10 -24.22 3.57
CA THR A 102 2.24 -23.34 2.77
C THR A 102 1.44 -24.18 1.78
N THR A 103 0.11 -24.27 1.97
CA THR A 103 -0.72 -25.05 1.03
C THR A 103 -0.92 -24.33 -0.29
N PRO A 104 -1.19 -25.04 -1.40
CA PRO A 104 -1.54 -24.41 -2.69
C PRO A 104 -2.68 -23.41 -2.57
N GLU A 105 -3.71 -23.71 -1.78
CA GLU A 105 -4.89 -22.86 -1.59
C GLU A 105 -4.52 -21.57 -0.85
N ALA A 106 -3.65 -21.65 0.16
CA ALA A 106 -3.13 -20.47 0.87
C ALA A 106 -2.30 -19.60 -0.08
N PHE A 107 -1.44 -20.22 -0.89
CA PHE A 107 -0.64 -19.54 -1.90
C PHE A 107 -1.53 -18.82 -2.92
N ASP A 108 -2.51 -19.52 -3.50
CA ASP A 108 -3.45 -18.95 -4.48
C ASP A 108 -4.25 -17.79 -3.90
N ARG A 109 -4.74 -17.92 -2.67
CA ARG A 109 -5.47 -16.84 -2.00
C ARG A 109 -4.61 -15.58 -1.86
N ILE A 110 -3.35 -15.72 -1.44
CA ILE A 110 -2.42 -14.59 -1.30
C ILE A 110 -2.16 -13.95 -2.66
N MET A 111 -1.85 -14.72 -3.69
CA MET A 111 -1.63 -14.21 -5.05
C MET A 111 -2.88 -13.54 -5.62
N ARG A 112 -4.05 -14.11 -5.36
CA ARG A 112 -5.31 -13.58 -5.86
C ARG A 112 -5.62 -12.21 -5.26
N VAL A 113 -5.49 -12.03 -3.96
CA VAL A 113 -5.76 -10.73 -3.33
C VAL A 113 -4.65 -9.73 -3.65
N ASN A 114 -3.38 -10.09 -3.37
CA ASN A 114 -2.28 -9.12 -3.34
C ASN A 114 -1.76 -8.74 -4.74
N CYS A 115 -1.90 -9.64 -5.72
CA CYS A 115 -1.38 -9.41 -7.07
C CYS A 115 -2.51 -9.28 -8.09
N PHE A 116 -3.40 -10.27 -8.19
CA PHE A 116 -4.50 -10.22 -9.15
C PHE A 116 -5.48 -9.09 -8.83
N GLY A 117 -5.80 -8.84 -7.55
CA GLY A 117 -6.65 -7.71 -7.15
C GLY A 117 -6.07 -6.37 -7.61
N ALA A 118 -4.78 -6.13 -7.41
CA ALA A 118 -4.11 -4.91 -7.88
C ALA A 118 -4.06 -4.81 -9.42
N PHE A 119 -3.88 -5.95 -10.12
CA PHE A 119 -3.98 -6.00 -11.57
C PHE A 119 -5.38 -5.61 -12.05
N LEU A 120 -6.42 -6.21 -11.49
CA LEU A 120 -7.81 -5.96 -11.85
C LEU A 120 -8.19 -4.50 -11.58
N ALA A 121 -7.85 -3.97 -10.39
CA ALA A 121 -8.02 -2.57 -10.03
C ALA A 121 -7.38 -1.63 -11.07
N THR A 122 -6.11 -1.90 -11.39
CA THR A 122 -5.37 -1.13 -12.39
C THR A 122 -6.08 -1.17 -13.74
N GLN A 123 -6.40 -2.37 -14.23
CA GLN A 123 -7.08 -2.57 -15.51
C GLN A 123 -8.40 -1.79 -15.60
N ARG A 124 -9.23 -1.87 -14.56
CA ARG A 124 -10.55 -1.22 -14.51
C ARG A 124 -10.45 0.30 -14.39
N CYS A 125 -9.50 0.82 -13.61
CA CYS A 125 -9.34 2.25 -13.39
C CYS A 125 -8.62 2.98 -14.55
N LEU A 126 -7.82 2.28 -15.37
CA LEU A 126 -7.02 2.90 -16.43
C LEU A 126 -7.78 3.82 -17.38
N PRO A 127 -9.02 3.55 -17.85
CA PRO A 127 -9.74 4.48 -18.71
C PRO A 127 -9.86 5.87 -18.06
N MET A 128 -10.37 5.96 -16.84
CA MET A 128 -10.52 7.23 -16.12
C MET A 128 -9.18 7.88 -15.75
N LEU A 129 -8.20 7.06 -15.32
CA LEU A 129 -6.86 7.55 -14.99
C LEU A 129 -6.11 8.11 -16.23
N ARG A 130 -6.38 7.62 -17.42
CA ARG A 130 -5.81 8.19 -18.66
C ARG A 130 -6.42 9.54 -19.00
N GLU A 131 -7.69 9.74 -18.75
CA GLU A 131 -8.37 11.03 -18.94
C GLU A 131 -7.84 12.10 -17.98
N SER A 132 -7.63 11.75 -16.73
CA SER A 132 -7.12 12.65 -15.69
C SER A 132 -5.58 12.77 -15.67
N ARG A 133 -4.84 11.94 -16.43
CA ARG A 133 -3.39 11.78 -16.33
C ARG A 133 -2.95 11.41 -14.90
N GLY A 134 -3.69 10.48 -14.32
CA GLY A 134 -3.66 10.15 -12.90
C GLY A 134 -2.42 9.40 -12.42
N SER A 135 -2.48 8.97 -11.16
CA SER A 135 -1.40 8.25 -10.51
C SER A 135 -1.88 6.94 -9.88
N ILE A 136 -1.10 5.89 -10.03
CA ILE A 136 -1.27 4.61 -9.35
C ILE A 136 -0.17 4.47 -8.31
N VAL A 137 -0.56 4.26 -7.05
CA VAL A 137 0.35 4.03 -5.93
C VAL A 137 0.13 2.61 -5.42
N ASN A 138 1.10 1.74 -5.65
CA ASN A 138 1.07 0.38 -5.15
C ASN A 138 1.76 0.31 -3.78
N ILE A 139 1.11 -0.33 -2.80
CA ILE A 139 1.72 -0.55 -1.50
C ILE A 139 2.34 -1.95 -1.49
N GLY A 140 3.63 -1.96 -1.67
CA GLY A 140 4.48 -3.14 -1.60
C GLY A 140 4.80 -3.56 -0.17
N SER A 141 6.01 -4.00 0.02
CA SER A 141 6.65 -4.36 1.29
C SER A 141 8.16 -4.38 1.06
N ILE A 142 8.95 -4.44 2.11
CA ILE A 142 10.34 -4.89 2.04
C ILE A 142 10.42 -6.26 1.34
N ASP A 143 9.39 -7.08 1.47
CA ASP A 143 9.22 -8.35 0.73
C ASP A 143 8.98 -8.18 -0.77
N SER A 144 9.00 -6.95 -1.32
CA SER A 144 9.08 -6.69 -2.76
C SER A 144 10.52 -6.67 -3.27
N VAL A 145 11.51 -6.55 -2.38
CA VAL A 145 12.93 -6.38 -2.72
C VAL A 145 13.83 -7.46 -2.10
N GLN A 146 13.37 -8.11 -1.03
CA GLN A 146 14.07 -9.22 -0.37
C GLN A 146 13.08 -10.31 0.07
N GLY A 147 13.58 -11.47 0.50
CA GLY A 147 12.77 -12.55 1.08
C GLY A 147 12.78 -12.49 2.59
N THR A 148 11.64 -12.81 3.21
CA THR A 148 11.51 -13.00 4.66
C THR A 148 11.09 -14.44 4.93
N ALA A 149 11.68 -15.08 5.95
CA ALA A 149 11.24 -16.42 6.36
C ALA A 149 9.74 -16.43 6.70
N LEU A 150 9.06 -17.53 6.45
CA LEU A 150 7.63 -17.76 6.69
C LEU A 150 6.68 -17.02 5.72
N THR A 151 7.17 -16.19 4.80
CA THR A 151 6.32 -15.35 3.93
C THR A 151 6.36 -15.76 2.46
N SER A 152 6.58 -17.05 2.12
CA SER A 152 6.79 -17.51 0.74
C SER A 152 5.75 -16.97 -0.27
N ALA A 153 4.46 -17.16 0.01
CA ALA A 153 3.38 -16.68 -0.86
C ALA A 153 3.28 -15.14 -0.86
N TYR A 154 3.44 -14.52 0.30
CA TYR A 154 3.38 -13.07 0.45
C TYR A 154 4.54 -12.40 -0.31
N THR A 155 5.78 -12.84 -0.07
CA THR A 155 6.96 -12.37 -0.81
C THR A 155 6.75 -12.52 -2.32
N ALA A 156 6.34 -13.70 -2.81
CA ALA A 156 6.05 -13.91 -4.22
C ALA A 156 5.03 -12.90 -4.77
N SER A 157 3.95 -12.62 -4.02
CA SER A 157 2.92 -11.66 -4.42
C SER A 157 3.43 -10.22 -4.46
N LYS A 158 4.32 -9.84 -3.54
CA LYS A 158 4.88 -8.48 -3.48
C LYS A 158 5.96 -8.24 -4.56
N PHE A 159 6.75 -9.27 -4.90
CA PHE A 159 7.61 -9.22 -6.09
C PHE A 159 6.79 -9.10 -7.38
N ALA A 160 5.68 -9.85 -7.49
CA ALA A 160 4.78 -9.76 -8.64
C ALA A 160 4.17 -8.35 -8.79
N LEU A 161 3.73 -7.73 -7.68
CA LEU A 161 3.21 -6.36 -7.67
C LEU A 161 4.27 -5.34 -8.11
N ARG A 162 5.53 -5.54 -7.70
CA ARG A 162 6.67 -4.73 -8.16
C ARG A 162 6.86 -4.82 -9.67
N GLY A 163 6.82 -6.04 -10.24
CA GLY A 163 6.87 -6.25 -11.68
C GLY A 163 5.70 -5.59 -12.42
N LEU A 164 4.47 -5.77 -11.90
CA LEU A 164 3.26 -5.16 -12.43
C LEU A 164 3.37 -3.62 -12.46
N THR A 165 3.92 -3.01 -11.40
CA THR A 165 4.15 -1.55 -11.33
C THR A 165 4.99 -1.06 -12.52
N LYS A 166 6.09 -1.75 -12.84
CA LYS A 166 6.99 -1.37 -13.93
C LYS A 166 6.33 -1.47 -15.29
N VAL A 167 5.61 -2.56 -15.54
CA VAL A 167 4.88 -2.75 -16.81
C VAL A 167 3.79 -1.68 -16.96
N THR A 168 3.01 -1.42 -15.91
CA THR A 168 1.97 -0.39 -15.90
C THR A 168 2.56 0.99 -16.22
N ALA A 169 3.69 1.34 -15.62
CA ALA A 169 4.39 2.60 -15.85
C ALA A 169 4.83 2.76 -17.31
N ILE A 170 5.42 1.72 -17.89
CA ILE A 170 5.93 1.74 -19.28
C ILE A 170 4.77 1.90 -20.27
N GLU A 171 3.71 1.11 -20.12
CA GLU A 171 2.58 1.08 -21.06
C GLU A 171 1.73 2.35 -21.01
N ASN A 172 1.63 2.99 -19.84
CA ASN A 172 0.69 4.10 -19.61
C ASN A 172 1.35 5.47 -19.49
N GLY A 173 2.68 5.54 -19.44
CA GLY A 173 3.41 6.81 -19.39
C GLY A 173 3.10 7.73 -20.57
N ARG A 174 2.88 7.19 -21.77
CA ARG A 174 2.47 7.99 -22.96
C ARG A 174 1.12 8.69 -22.82
N PHE A 175 0.26 8.23 -21.90
CA PHE A 175 -1.02 8.85 -21.57
C PHE A 175 -0.92 9.79 -20.36
N GLY A 176 0.29 9.96 -19.79
CA GLY A 176 0.52 10.76 -18.60
C GLY A 176 0.19 10.05 -17.30
N VAL A 177 -0.20 8.77 -17.32
CA VAL A 177 -0.45 7.98 -16.10
C VAL A 177 0.88 7.50 -15.54
N ARG A 178 1.07 7.71 -14.24
CA ARG A 178 2.24 7.24 -13.49
C ARG A 178 1.87 6.07 -12.60
N ALA A 179 2.78 5.12 -12.44
CA ALA A 179 2.61 4.01 -11.51
C ALA A 179 3.90 3.82 -10.72
N ASN A 180 3.82 3.89 -9.39
CA ASN A 180 4.97 3.76 -8.49
C ASN A 180 4.63 2.84 -7.32
N ILE A 181 5.65 2.34 -6.63
CA ILE A 181 5.49 1.43 -5.50
C ILE A 181 6.22 1.94 -4.26
N VAL A 182 5.55 1.88 -3.11
CA VAL A 182 6.14 2.13 -1.79
C VAL A 182 6.37 0.78 -1.11
N CYS A 183 7.57 0.52 -0.64
CA CYS A 183 8.00 -0.74 -0.04
C CYS A 183 8.38 -0.54 1.44
N PRO A 184 7.43 -0.57 2.38
CA PRO A 184 7.72 -0.40 3.81
C PRO A 184 8.27 -1.68 4.44
N ALA A 185 9.13 -1.54 5.45
CA ALA A 185 9.64 -2.64 6.26
C ALA A 185 8.65 -3.09 7.35
N ALA A 186 7.98 -2.17 8.00
CA ALA A 186 7.03 -2.49 9.06
C ALA A 186 5.60 -2.50 8.52
N GLY A 187 4.90 -3.59 8.77
CA GLY A 187 3.49 -3.73 8.45
C GLY A 187 2.58 -3.29 9.60
N ASN A 188 1.29 -3.31 9.34
CA ASN A 188 0.27 -3.19 10.36
C ASN A 188 0.26 -4.47 11.21
N PRO A 189 0.44 -4.41 12.55
CA PRO A 189 0.35 -5.58 13.43
C PRO A 189 -0.95 -6.37 13.28
N GLU A 190 -2.06 -5.71 12.96
CA GLU A 190 -3.35 -6.35 12.73
C GLU A 190 -3.38 -7.25 11.46
N MET A 191 -2.37 -7.17 10.60
CA MET A 191 -2.22 -8.06 9.44
C MET A 191 -1.60 -9.41 9.79
N HIS A 192 -0.94 -9.54 10.93
CA HIS A 192 -0.16 -10.74 11.26
C HIS A 192 -1.08 -11.86 11.75
N PRO A 193 -1.32 -12.93 10.96
CA PRO A 193 -2.00 -14.11 11.43
C PRO A 193 -1.07 -14.94 12.32
N PRO A 194 -1.61 -15.89 13.09
CA PRO A 194 -0.79 -16.91 13.75
C PRO A 194 0.11 -17.65 12.75
N ILE A 195 1.29 -18.08 13.21
CA ILE A 195 2.21 -18.89 12.40
C ILE A 195 1.67 -20.32 12.35
N VAL A 196 1.49 -20.88 11.15
CA VAL A 196 1.02 -22.26 11.00
C VAL A 196 1.99 -23.25 11.63
N GLY A 197 1.50 -24.04 12.59
CA GLY A 197 2.26 -25.03 13.35
C GLY A 197 3.11 -24.44 14.48
N ALA A 198 2.87 -23.19 14.83
CA ALA A 198 3.43 -22.50 15.98
C ALA A 198 2.43 -21.45 16.50
N GLU A 199 1.16 -21.85 16.62
CA GLU A 199 0.04 -20.98 16.99
C GLU A 199 0.20 -20.37 18.38
N ASP A 200 0.93 -21.07 19.28
CA ASP A 200 1.25 -20.60 20.64
C ASP A 200 2.47 -19.66 20.67
N TRP A 201 3.13 -19.44 19.53
CA TRP A 201 4.26 -18.51 19.46
C TRP A 201 3.72 -17.08 19.64
N PRO A 202 4.29 -16.30 20.55
CA PRO A 202 3.81 -14.95 20.75
C PRO A 202 3.93 -14.16 19.44
N PRO A 203 2.95 -13.28 19.13
CA PRO A 203 3.06 -12.40 17.98
C PRO A 203 4.38 -11.63 18.06
N LEU A 204 5.02 -11.48 16.90
CA LEU A 204 6.25 -10.68 16.83
C LEU A 204 5.97 -9.31 17.46
N PRO A 205 6.70 -8.91 18.52
CA PRO A 205 6.43 -7.62 19.13
C PRO A 205 6.65 -6.52 18.08
N PRO A 206 5.81 -5.47 18.10
CA PRO A 206 6.12 -4.30 17.30
C PRO A 206 7.50 -3.80 17.72
N ASP A 207 8.38 -3.60 16.74
CA ASP A 207 9.70 -3.04 16.99
C ASP A 207 9.54 -1.56 17.39
N PRO A 208 9.79 -1.20 18.67
CA PRO A 208 9.62 0.17 19.13
C PRO A 208 10.57 1.16 18.43
N GLU A 209 11.70 0.65 17.92
CA GLU A 209 12.69 1.49 17.21
C GLU A 209 12.27 1.80 15.77
N ARG A 210 11.40 0.97 15.19
CA ARG A 210 10.89 1.20 13.82
C ARG A 210 9.96 2.41 13.73
N GLY A 211 9.38 2.85 14.84
CA GLY A 211 8.49 4.03 14.88
C GLY A 211 7.24 3.87 14.00
N PRO A 212 6.43 4.93 13.85
CA PRO A 212 5.23 4.88 13.03
C PRO A 212 5.58 4.62 11.57
N ASN A 213 4.79 3.76 10.93
CA ASN A 213 4.89 3.50 9.51
C ASN A 213 4.53 4.79 8.74
N ARG A 214 5.47 5.37 8.02
CA ARG A 214 5.30 6.62 7.27
C ARG A 214 4.94 6.37 5.80
N VAL A 215 4.09 5.38 5.52
CA VAL A 215 3.63 5.09 4.16
C VAL A 215 2.74 6.20 3.61
N ALA A 216 1.88 6.78 4.44
CA ALA A 216 0.91 7.78 3.99
C ALA A 216 1.58 9.03 3.37
N PRO A 217 2.61 9.66 3.96
CA PRO A 217 3.33 10.77 3.31
C PRO A 217 3.97 10.38 1.97
N ALA A 218 4.50 9.17 1.84
CA ALA A 218 5.06 8.67 0.59
C ALA A 218 3.97 8.44 -0.48
N ALA A 219 2.80 7.93 -0.06
CA ALA A 219 1.64 7.78 -0.94
C ALA A 219 1.14 9.13 -1.43
N VAL A 220 1.06 10.16 -0.56
CA VAL A 220 0.73 11.53 -0.95
C VAL A 220 1.73 12.08 -1.97
N PHE A 221 3.04 11.90 -1.75
CA PHE A 221 4.06 12.31 -2.71
C PHE A 221 3.83 11.69 -4.10
N PHE A 222 3.63 10.36 -4.18
CA PHE A 222 3.37 9.71 -5.47
C PHE A 222 2.01 10.06 -6.07
N ALA A 223 1.00 10.38 -5.28
CA ALA A 223 -0.31 10.80 -5.74
C ALA A 223 -0.32 12.26 -6.25
N SER A 224 0.60 13.09 -5.75
CA SER A 224 0.69 14.52 -6.07
C SER A 224 1.49 14.81 -7.34
N ASP A 225 1.42 16.06 -7.78
CA ASP A 225 2.17 16.55 -8.92
C ASP A 225 3.67 16.74 -8.63
N GLU A 226 4.09 16.66 -7.36
CA GLU A 226 5.50 16.71 -6.96
C GLU A 226 6.33 15.55 -7.56
N SER A 227 5.66 14.42 -7.85
CA SER A 227 6.29 13.21 -8.38
C SER A 227 6.13 13.04 -9.90
N GLN A 228 5.95 14.11 -10.67
CA GLN A 228 5.72 14.05 -12.13
C GLN A 228 6.78 13.29 -12.91
N LEU A 229 8.02 13.29 -12.44
CA LEU A 229 9.13 12.57 -13.06
C LEU A 229 9.32 11.16 -12.51
N CYS A 230 8.55 10.75 -11.49
CA CYS A 230 8.61 9.41 -10.92
C CYS A 230 7.58 8.50 -11.63
N ASN A 231 8.08 7.54 -12.41
CA ASN A 231 7.26 6.54 -13.08
C ASN A 231 8.00 5.20 -13.12
N GLY A 232 7.42 4.17 -12.54
CA GLY A 232 8.09 2.89 -12.29
C GLY A 232 9.08 2.91 -11.12
N THR A 233 9.01 3.94 -10.27
CA THR A 233 9.92 4.16 -9.13
C THR A 233 9.53 3.26 -7.95
N GLU A 234 10.56 2.78 -7.25
CA GLU A 234 10.45 2.04 -6.00
C GLU A 234 10.97 2.93 -4.87
N LEU A 235 10.16 3.16 -3.86
CA LEU A 235 10.56 3.87 -2.65
C LEU A 235 10.55 2.90 -1.47
N VAL A 236 11.73 2.48 -1.05
CA VAL A 236 11.90 1.59 0.10
C VAL A 236 11.95 2.41 1.38
N LEU A 237 11.11 2.05 2.36
CA LEU A 237 10.99 2.73 3.64
C LEU A 237 11.36 1.76 4.77
N ASP A 238 12.65 1.46 4.91
CA ASP A 238 13.17 0.40 5.78
C ASP A 238 14.38 0.82 6.64
N ARG A 239 14.71 2.10 6.65
CA ARG A 239 15.90 2.63 7.37
C ARG A 239 17.22 1.99 6.94
N GLY A 240 17.29 1.47 5.72
CA GLY A 240 18.49 0.85 5.17
C GLY A 240 18.60 -0.65 5.43
N GLU A 241 17.59 -1.30 6.00
CA GLU A 241 17.61 -2.75 6.30
C GLU A 241 17.90 -3.59 5.05
N SER A 242 17.33 -3.23 3.90
CA SER A 242 17.57 -3.93 2.63
C SER A 242 18.73 -3.37 1.80
N ALA A 243 19.42 -2.33 2.28
CA ALA A 243 20.49 -1.69 1.52
C ALA A 243 21.77 -2.53 1.43
N GLY A 244 21.93 -3.51 2.34
CA GLY A 244 23.08 -4.40 2.35
C GLY A 244 23.28 -5.11 3.68
N GLN A 245 24.45 -5.70 3.85
CA GLN A 245 24.80 -6.42 5.06
C GLN A 245 25.16 -5.43 6.17
N HIS A 246 24.47 -5.53 7.31
CA HIS A 246 24.86 -4.83 8.53
C HIS A 246 26.06 -5.53 9.16
N LEU A 247 27.07 -4.75 9.52
CA LEU A 247 28.20 -5.21 10.33
C LEU A 247 28.10 -4.55 11.69
N ASP A 248 28.21 -5.36 12.75
CA ASP A 248 28.28 -4.86 14.13
C ASP A 248 29.70 -4.29 14.35
N LEU A 249 29.84 -3.00 14.10
CA LEU A 249 31.11 -2.29 14.19
C LEU A 249 31.20 -1.56 15.52
N PRO A 250 32.42 -1.48 16.15
CA PRO A 250 32.62 -0.73 17.40
C PRO A 250 32.25 0.75 17.24
N ASP A 251 31.56 1.31 18.21
CA ASP A 251 31.15 2.73 18.26
C ASP A 251 32.32 3.70 18.04
N ALA A 252 33.51 3.30 18.47
CA ALA A 252 34.73 4.09 18.29
C ALA A 252 35.06 4.39 16.80
N LEU A 253 34.62 3.55 15.87
CA LEU A 253 34.80 3.80 14.42
C LEU A 253 33.92 4.98 13.91
N TYR A 254 32.86 5.28 14.64
CA TYR A 254 31.94 6.39 14.33
C TYR A 254 32.23 7.64 15.14
N GLY A 255 33.35 7.69 15.89
CA GLY A 255 33.67 8.80 16.78
C GLY A 255 32.75 8.92 17.99
N MET A 256 31.99 7.88 18.30
CA MET A 256 31.14 7.82 19.48
C MET A 256 31.96 7.32 20.67
N GLU A 257 31.99 8.10 21.77
CA GLU A 257 32.58 7.62 23.02
C GLU A 257 31.68 6.49 23.59
N SER A 258 32.28 5.39 23.97
CA SER A 258 31.55 4.33 24.68
C SER A 258 30.95 4.94 25.95
N SER A 259 29.61 4.99 26.02
CA SER A 259 28.92 5.32 27.27
C SER A 259 29.14 4.18 28.24
N THR A 260 30.27 4.23 28.97
CA THR A 260 30.50 3.44 30.17
C THR A 260 29.50 3.98 31.19
N SER A 261 28.32 3.38 31.24
CA SER A 261 27.42 3.47 32.39
C SER A 261 28.13 2.80 33.57
N GLY A 262 28.58 3.65 34.54
CA GLY A 262 28.98 3.25 35.85
C GLY A 262 27.79 2.77 36.70
#